data_f92bc0214a5d45e8138cf15ee56da911
#
_entry.id   f92bc0214a5d45e8138cf15ee56da911
#
_cell.length_a   1.000
_cell.length_b   1.000
_cell.length_c   1.000
_cell.angle_alpha   90.00
_cell.angle_beta   90.00
_cell.angle_gamma   90.00
#
_symmetry.space_group_name_H-M   'P 1'
#
loop_
_entity.id
_entity.type
_entity.pdbx_description
1 polymer ?
#
loop_
_entity_poly.entity_id
_entity_poly.type
_entity_poly.pdbx_seq_one_letter_code
_entity_poly.pdbx_strand_id
1 'polypeptide(L)'
;DLAEDRYTKRISKAAASLVTSDRVLPYEPGRTERLLIHYYGALNFLRRGDVEGAAVEARRIGFLLERDRRDPDPRSTPLDAFLRDFTGAVFEAAGEWNDADVAYRNALALRGNGAPVDTSLARPLPDGEGEVVIVVEQGFVAHRVQQSVTLLLEPEEAKRLTGGEADDRLGAAALLAAQVLEAAALAGERDGIWYGRRPSGVRVEFSSDRSDAHDCKDEKEEDCKEENPYLLRIAWPTFRLDREPATAMRVVADCGADARVEVAADLSRAVVRDFEEERAAIVARTVARAVSKLALTRGLEKSIGEKDETAGQVVGLLTNLGTAALEQADTRSWQLLPGRIGLVRLRLPPGTHALTLEIASGAGDGAVRTIGLGHVDVAAGRHTFLSARIWQ
;
A
#
# COMPACT_ATOMS: atom_id res chain seq x y z
N ASP A 1 -3.39 -1.53 -19.61
CA ASP A 1 -3.34 -0.26 -20.34
C ASP A 1 -3.63 0.94 -19.44
N LEU A 2 -4.74 1.00 -18.69
CA LEU A 2 -5.01 2.11 -17.75
C LEU A 2 -4.04 2.21 -16.58
N ALA A 3 -3.42 1.10 -16.18
CA ALA A 3 -2.41 1.05 -15.11
C ALA A 3 -1.01 1.44 -15.62
N GLU A 4 -0.77 1.36 -16.91
CA GLU A 4 0.49 1.71 -17.56
C GLU A 4 0.51 3.15 -18.07
N ASP A 5 -0.65 3.68 -18.50
CA ASP A 5 -0.78 5.05 -18.94
C ASP A 5 -0.66 6.02 -17.75
N ARG A 6 0.32 6.92 -17.82
CA ARG A 6 0.37 8.07 -16.92
C ARG A 6 -0.85 8.94 -17.20
N TYR A 7 -1.87 8.77 -16.37
CA TYR A 7 -3.07 9.58 -16.46
C TYR A 7 -2.68 11.05 -16.26
N THR A 8 -2.76 11.84 -17.32
CA THR A 8 -2.55 13.29 -17.22
C THR A 8 -3.63 13.85 -16.32
N LYS A 9 -3.27 14.17 -15.08
CA LYS A 9 -4.17 14.81 -14.12
C LYS A 9 -4.66 16.11 -14.75
N ARG A 10 -5.92 16.16 -15.14
CA ARG A 10 -6.48 17.44 -15.61
C ARG A 10 -6.45 18.41 -14.44
N ILE A 11 -5.96 19.63 -14.69
CA ILE A 11 -5.86 20.71 -13.68
C ILE A 11 -7.17 20.91 -12.92
N SER A 12 -8.32 20.77 -13.60
CA SER A 12 -9.64 20.85 -12.98
C SER A 12 -9.91 19.76 -11.92
N LYS A 13 -9.42 18.53 -12.12
CA LYS A 13 -9.55 17.43 -11.14
C LYS A 13 -8.63 17.62 -9.95
N ALA A 14 -7.40 18.12 -10.17
CA ALA A 14 -6.48 18.46 -9.10
C ALA A 14 -7.04 19.59 -8.23
N ALA A 15 -7.62 20.63 -8.83
CA ALA A 15 -8.30 21.71 -8.09
C ALA A 15 -9.53 21.19 -7.32
N ALA A 16 -10.33 20.28 -7.88
CA ALA A 16 -11.46 19.68 -7.19
C ALA A 16 -11.01 18.84 -5.98
N SER A 17 -9.86 18.13 -6.06
CA SER A 17 -9.35 17.33 -4.94
C SER A 17 -8.88 18.19 -3.77
N LEU A 18 -8.47 19.44 -4.00
CA LEU A 18 -8.11 20.37 -2.91
C LEU A 18 -9.35 20.81 -2.10
N VAL A 19 -10.53 20.77 -2.68
CA VAL A 19 -11.77 21.20 -1.99
C VAL A 19 -12.52 20.00 -1.39
N THR A 20 -12.45 18.84 -2.03
CA THR A 20 -13.24 17.65 -1.62
C THR A 20 -12.40 16.61 -0.90
N SER A 21 -11.91 15.61 -1.64
CA SER A 21 -11.01 14.57 -1.15
C SER A 21 -10.24 13.93 -2.31
N ASP A 22 -9.17 13.16 -2.01
CA ASP A 22 -8.41 12.44 -3.05
C ASP A 22 -9.23 11.34 -3.74
N ARG A 23 -10.39 10.97 -3.19
CA ARG A 23 -11.30 9.96 -3.78
C ARG A 23 -11.88 10.37 -5.13
N VAL A 24 -11.90 11.67 -5.45
CA VAL A 24 -12.35 12.17 -6.78
C VAL A 24 -11.30 11.96 -7.87
N LEU A 25 -10.05 11.69 -7.48
CA LEU A 25 -9.00 11.35 -8.42
C LEU A 25 -9.13 9.88 -8.87
N PRO A 26 -8.68 9.54 -10.08
CA PRO A 26 -8.54 8.16 -10.49
C PRO A 26 -7.66 7.40 -9.50
N TYR A 27 -7.97 6.13 -9.27
CA TYR A 27 -7.10 5.26 -8.48
C TYR A 27 -5.80 5.01 -9.24
N GLU A 28 -4.68 5.28 -8.60
CA GLU A 28 -3.35 4.95 -9.11
C GLU A 28 -2.80 3.76 -8.31
N PRO A 29 -2.62 2.58 -8.93
CA PRO A 29 -2.10 1.40 -8.24
C PRO A 29 -0.65 1.62 -7.82
N GLY A 30 -0.27 1.17 -6.64
CA GLY A 30 1.11 1.15 -6.16
C GLY A 30 2.01 0.26 -7.02
N ARG A 31 3.33 0.33 -6.82
CA ARG A 31 4.29 -0.51 -7.55
C ARG A 31 3.98 -2.00 -7.42
N THR A 32 3.75 -2.46 -6.21
CA THR A 32 3.40 -3.87 -5.94
C THR A 32 2.14 -4.29 -6.69
N GLU A 33 1.10 -3.47 -6.70
CA GLU A 33 -0.14 -3.80 -7.40
C GLU A 33 0.07 -3.86 -8.91
N ARG A 34 0.86 -2.94 -9.51
CA ARG A 34 1.20 -2.98 -10.95
C ARG A 34 1.94 -4.26 -11.34
N LEU A 35 2.89 -4.71 -10.54
CA LEU A 35 3.60 -5.97 -10.77
C LEU A 35 2.65 -7.18 -10.70
N LEU A 36 1.74 -7.16 -9.72
CA LEU A 36 0.80 -8.28 -9.51
C LEU A 36 -0.31 -8.35 -10.57
N ILE A 37 -0.66 -7.26 -11.25
CA ILE A 37 -1.54 -7.31 -12.42
C ILE A 37 -0.96 -8.28 -13.47
N HIS A 38 0.32 -8.15 -13.79
CA HIS A 38 0.98 -9.01 -14.78
C HIS A 38 1.25 -10.42 -14.26
N TYR A 39 1.53 -10.56 -12.95
CA TYR A 39 1.64 -11.87 -12.31
C TYR A 39 0.32 -12.67 -12.42
N TYR A 40 -0.81 -12.07 -12.09
CA TYR A 40 -2.12 -12.72 -12.25
C TYR A 40 -2.51 -12.87 -13.73
N GLY A 41 -2.08 -11.96 -14.59
CA GLY A 41 -2.19 -12.11 -16.03
C GLY A 41 -1.50 -13.39 -16.52
N ALA A 42 -0.24 -13.58 -16.13
CA ALA A 42 0.53 -14.80 -16.47
C ALA A 42 -0.13 -16.07 -15.90
N LEU A 43 -0.56 -16.07 -14.63
CA LEU A 43 -1.29 -17.21 -14.05
C LEU A 43 -2.56 -17.54 -14.83
N ASN A 44 -3.31 -16.55 -15.27
CA ASN A 44 -4.53 -16.77 -16.07
C ASN A 44 -4.21 -17.41 -17.44
N PHE A 45 -3.15 -16.99 -18.12
CA PHE A 45 -2.69 -17.61 -19.35
C PHE A 45 -2.23 -19.06 -19.11
N LEU A 46 -1.45 -19.32 -18.08
CA LEU A 46 -1.00 -20.67 -17.69
C LEU A 46 -2.17 -21.60 -17.41
N ARG A 47 -3.21 -21.14 -16.70
CA ARG A 47 -4.43 -21.93 -16.43
C ARG A 47 -5.19 -22.30 -17.70
N ARG A 48 -5.03 -21.56 -18.78
CA ARG A 48 -5.62 -21.83 -20.09
C ARG A 48 -4.69 -22.64 -20.98
N GLY A 49 -3.50 -23.02 -20.50
CA GLY A 49 -2.48 -23.71 -21.30
C GLY A 49 -1.74 -22.80 -22.29
N ASP A 50 -1.96 -21.49 -22.22
CA ASP A 50 -1.33 -20.50 -23.10
C ASP A 50 0.01 -20.02 -22.49
N VAL A 51 1.05 -20.80 -22.70
CA VAL A 51 2.38 -20.52 -22.15
C VAL A 51 3.02 -19.29 -22.83
N GLU A 52 2.76 -19.09 -24.14
CA GLU A 52 3.28 -17.93 -24.88
C GLU A 52 2.67 -16.63 -24.34
N GLY A 53 1.36 -16.60 -24.11
CA GLY A 53 0.69 -15.46 -23.46
C GLY A 53 1.22 -15.19 -22.05
N ALA A 54 1.53 -16.23 -21.29
CA ALA A 54 2.15 -16.10 -19.98
C ALA A 54 3.57 -15.51 -20.07
N ALA A 55 4.37 -15.91 -21.07
CA ALA A 55 5.71 -15.36 -21.30
C ALA A 55 5.68 -13.87 -21.66
N VAL A 56 4.65 -13.40 -22.36
CA VAL A 56 4.46 -11.96 -22.61
C VAL A 56 4.26 -11.20 -21.29
N GLU A 57 3.41 -11.71 -20.40
CA GLU A 57 3.21 -11.07 -19.09
C GLU A 57 4.47 -11.16 -18.20
N ALA A 58 5.23 -12.27 -18.27
CA ALA A 58 6.51 -12.42 -17.60
C ALA A 58 7.53 -11.35 -18.05
N ARG A 59 7.61 -11.04 -19.36
CA ARG A 59 8.44 -9.94 -19.87
C ARG A 59 8.01 -8.58 -19.34
N ARG A 60 6.70 -8.35 -19.22
CA ARG A 60 6.18 -7.10 -18.64
C ARG A 60 6.58 -6.96 -17.17
N ILE A 61 6.51 -8.03 -16.37
CA ILE A 61 7.04 -8.05 -15.00
C ILE A 61 8.52 -7.67 -15.01
N GLY A 62 9.34 -8.33 -15.84
CA GLY A 62 10.76 -8.04 -15.96
C GLY A 62 11.04 -6.57 -16.30
N PHE A 63 10.31 -6.01 -17.27
CA PHE A 63 10.41 -4.61 -17.66
C PHE A 63 10.06 -3.65 -16.49
N LEU A 64 8.98 -3.92 -15.75
CA LEU A 64 8.59 -3.11 -14.60
C LEU A 64 9.63 -3.18 -13.48
N LEU A 65 10.18 -4.36 -13.21
CA LEU A 65 11.23 -4.53 -12.20
C LEU A 65 12.50 -3.74 -12.55
N GLU A 66 12.88 -3.66 -13.83
CA GLU A 66 14.03 -2.84 -14.28
C GLU A 66 13.71 -1.34 -14.27
N ARG A 67 12.54 -0.95 -14.82
CA ARG A 67 12.14 0.46 -14.88
C ARG A 67 11.99 1.07 -13.47
N ASP A 68 11.38 0.33 -12.56
CA ASP A 68 11.13 0.78 -11.19
C ASP A 68 12.22 0.26 -10.23
N ARG A 69 13.46 0.08 -10.74
CA ARG A 69 14.59 -0.41 -9.95
C ARG A 69 14.88 0.53 -8.80
N ARG A 70 15.02 -0.06 -7.62
CA ARG A 70 15.28 0.61 -6.35
C ARG A 70 16.50 0.04 -5.67
N ASP A 71 17.00 0.76 -4.69
CA ASP A 71 17.95 0.18 -3.76
C ASP A 71 17.30 -1.01 -3.04
N PRO A 72 18.07 -2.09 -2.77
CA PRO A 72 17.56 -3.25 -2.06
C PRO A 72 16.93 -2.87 -0.72
N ASP A 73 15.69 -3.28 -0.50
CA ASP A 73 14.96 -3.07 0.74
C ASP A 73 14.40 -4.41 1.23
N PRO A 74 14.68 -4.81 2.48
CA PRO A 74 14.24 -6.10 3.02
C PRO A 74 12.73 -6.34 2.96
N ARG A 75 11.93 -5.29 2.78
CA ARG A 75 10.47 -5.38 2.70
C ARG A 75 9.96 -5.68 1.28
N SER A 76 10.65 -5.23 0.24
CA SER A 76 10.25 -5.42 -1.16
C SER A 76 11.14 -6.39 -1.94
N THR A 77 12.41 -6.51 -1.59
CA THR A 77 13.36 -7.43 -2.25
C THR A 77 12.88 -8.88 -2.34
N PRO A 78 12.21 -9.48 -1.31
CA PRO A 78 11.67 -10.83 -1.43
C PRO A 78 10.60 -10.97 -2.52
N LEU A 79 9.74 -9.96 -2.71
CA LEU A 79 8.75 -9.97 -3.79
C LEU A 79 9.41 -9.89 -5.16
N ASP A 80 10.38 -9.00 -5.32
CA ASP A 80 11.11 -8.84 -6.57
C ASP A 80 11.86 -10.15 -6.94
N ALA A 81 12.48 -10.80 -5.96
CA ALA A 81 13.14 -12.09 -6.16
C ALA A 81 12.14 -13.20 -6.51
N PHE A 82 10.99 -13.27 -5.82
CA PHE A 82 9.92 -14.22 -6.13
C PHE A 82 9.40 -14.03 -7.56
N LEU A 83 9.14 -12.79 -7.98
CA LEU A 83 8.63 -12.51 -9.32
C LEU A 83 9.65 -12.91 -10.41
N ARG A 84 10.95 -12.77 -10.15
CA ARG A 84 11.99 -13.24 -11.06
C ARG A 84 12.07 -14.76 -11.11
N ASP A 85 11.93 -15.47 -9.99
CA ASP A 85 11.84 -16.94 -10.00
C ASP A 85 10.60 -17.42 -10.76
N PHE A 86 9.46 -16.77 -10.52
CA PHE A 86 8.23 -17.10 -11.23
C PHE A 86 8.36 -16.86 -12.72
N THR A 87 8.91 -15.72 -13.14
CA THR A 87 9.12 -15.43 -14.58
C THR A 87 10.13 -16.41 -15.18
N GLY A 88 11.17 -16.80 -14.44
CA GLY A 88 12.10 -17.85 -14.88
C GLY A 88 11.40 -19.18 -15.16
N ALA A 89 10.52 -19.63 -14.27
CA ALA A 89 9.75 -20.86 -14.47
C ALA A 89 8.79 -20.76 -15.68
N VAL A 90 8.20 -19.58 -15.92
CA VAL A 90 7.36 -19.34 -17.11
C VAL A 90 8.19 -19.41 -18.38
N PHE A 91 9.39 -18.82 -18.42
CA PHE A 91 10.29 -18.86 -19.57
C PHE A 91 10.83 -20.29 -19.84
N GLU A 92 11.14 -21.06 -18.81
CA GLU A 92 11.47 -22.49 -18.97
C GLU A 92 10.33 -23.25 -19.63
N ALA A 93 9.10 -23.04 -19.19
CA ALA A 93 7.93 -23.69 -19.78
C ALA A 93 7.70 -23.28 -21.24
N ALA A 94 8.09 -22.05 -21.62
CA ALA A 94 8.05 -21.55 -22.98
C ALA A 94 9.27 -21.99 -23.84
N GLY A 95 10.26 -22.66 -23.24
CA GLY A 95 11.51 -23.04 -23.92
C GLY A 95 12.48 -21.88 -24.11
N GLU A 96 12.27 -20.76 -23.42
CA GLU A 96 13.10 -19.54 -23.50
C GLU A 96 14.22 -19.58 -22.45
N TRP A 97 15.15 -20.52 -22.61
CA TRP A 97 16.18 -20.87 -21.63
C TRP A 97 17.10 -19.71 -21.24
N ASN A 98 17.43 -18.83 -22.18
CA ASN A 98 18.28 -17.68 -21.88
C ASN A 98 17.58 -16.67 -20.99
N ASP A 99 16.30 -16.39 -21.24
CA ASP A 99 15.51 -15.45 -20.44
C ASP A 99 15.23 -16.03 -19.05
N ALA A 100 15.02 -17.35 -18.96
CA ALA A 100 14.90 -18.05 -17.69
C ALA A 100 16.20 -17.95 -16.86
N ASP A 101 17.36 -18.18 -17.46
CA ASP A 101 18.66 -18.09 -16.78
C ASP A 101 18.91 -16.66 -16.24
N VAL A 102 18.65 -15.65 -17.06
CA VAL A 102 18.76 -14.24 -16.65
C VAL A 102 17.82 -13.92 -15.48
N ALA A 103 16.57 -14.41 -15.53
CA ALA A 103 15.62 -14.20 -14.45
C ALA A 103 16.10 -14.81 -13.12
N TYR A 104 16.56 -16.08 -13.15
CA TYR A 104 17.08 -16.76 -11.95
C TYR A 104 18.35 -16.11 -11.38
N ARG A 105 19.28 -15.68 -12.24
CA ARG A 105 20.48 -14.94 -11.81
C ARG A 105 20.11 -13.66 -11.09
N ASN A 106 19.16 -12.93 -11.61
CA ASN A 106 18.66 -11.70 -10.99
C ASN A 106 17.95 -11.99 -9.65
N ALA A 107 17.20 -13.10 -9.55
CA ALA A 107 16.60 -13.52 -8.28
C ALA A 107 17.65 -13.84 -7.21
N LEU A 108 18.70 -14.57 -7.58
CA LEU A 108 19.82 -14.89 -6.67
C LEU A 108 20.58 -13.64 -6.23
N ALA A 109 20.83 -12.70 -7.15
CA ALA A 109 21.49 -11.44 -6.84
C ALA A 109 20.70 -10.63 -5.79
N LEU A 110 19.38 -10.59 -5.90
CA LEU A 110 18.50 -9.93 -4.92
C LEU A 110 18.53 -10.59 -3.55
N ARG A 111 18.82 -11.91 -3.47
CA ARG A 111 18.97 -12.63 -2.21
C ARG A 111 20.37 -12.52 -1.61
N GLY A 112 21.26 -11.77 -2.23
CA GLY A 112 22.66 -11.66 -1.81
C GLY A 112 23.53 -12.87 -2.17
N ASN A 113 23.01 -13.80 -2.97
CA ASN A 113 23.72 -14.97 -3.44
C ASN A 113 24.10 -14.80 -4.92
N GLY A 114 25.37 -14.56 -5.19
CA GLY A 114 25.87 -14.51 -6.57
C GLY A 114 25.87 -15.92 -7.19
N ALA A 115 25.25 -16.06 -8.39
CA ALA A 115 25.37 -17.30 -9.16
C ALA A 115 26.76 -17.37 -9.82
N PRO A 116 27.40 -18.57 -9.93
CA PRO A 116 28.59 -18.75 -10.73
C PRO A 116 28.34 -18.30 -12.19
N VAL A 117 29.30 -17.57 -12.77
CA VAL A 117 29.14 -16.96 -14.11
C VAL A 117 28.95 -18.02 -15.19
N ASP A 118 29.58 -19.17 -15.04
CA ASP A 118 29.64 -20.22 -16.07
C ASP A 118 28.59 -21.33 -15.89
N THR A 119 27.66 -21.20 -14.97
CA THR A 119 26.64 -22.23 -14.70
C THR A 119 25.27 -21.73 -15.11
N SER A 120 24.63 -22.35 -16.10
CA SER A 120 23.21 -22.09 -16.39
C SER A 120 22.34 -22.57 -15.24
N LEU A 121 21.45 -21.72 -14.78
CA LEU A 121 20.47 -22.02 -13.73
C LEU A 121 19.19 -22.62 -14.30
N ALA A 122 18.86 -22.23 -15.53
CA ALA A 122 17.75 -22.82 -16.29
C ALA A 122 18.23 -24.12 -16.96
N ARG A 123 17.51 -25.20 -16.73
CA ARG A 123 17.88 -26.52 -17.26
C ARG A 123 16.65 -27.25 -17.79
N PRO A 124 16.78 -27.97 -18.93
CA PRO A 124 15.78 -28.93 -19.34
C PRO A 124 15.50 -29.95 -18.23
N LEU A 125 14.26 -30.39 -18.17
CA LEU A 125 13.88 -31.46 -17.26
C LEU A 125 14.60 -32.76 -17.62
N PRO A 126 14.92 -33.62 -16.61
CA PRO A 126 15.45 -34.93 -16.87
C PRO A 126 14.52 -35.76 -17.77
N ASP A 127 15.13 -36.67 -18.54
CA ASP A 127 14.36 -37.58 -19.39
C ASP A 127 13.35 -38.40 -18.56
N GLY A 128 12.10 -38.41 -19.02
CA GLY A 128 11.06 -39.18 -18.37
C GLY A 128 10.44 -38.52 -17.14
N GLU A 129 10.78 -37.30 -16.83
CA GLU A 129 10.16 -36.52 -15.74
C GLU A 129 9.39 -35.30 -16.31
N GLY A 130 8.35 -34.89 -15.59
CA GLY A 130 7.73 -33.58 -15.72
C GLY A 130 7.81 -32.80 -14.42
N GLU A 131 7.45 -31.56 -14.43
CA GLU A 131 7.50 -30.71 -13.26
C GLU A 131 6.16 -30.00 -13.00
N VAL A 132 5.73 -29.99 -11.75
CA VAL A 132 4.60 -29.17 -11.29
C VAL A 132 5.13 -27.98 -10.52
N VAL A 133 4.84 -26.78 -11.03
CA VAL A 133 5.16 -25.50 -10.38
C VAL A 133 3.91 -25.04 -9.64
N ILE A 134 3.97 -24.97 -8.33
CA ILE A 134 2.82 -24.69 -7.47
C ILE A 134 3.04 -23.37 -6.76
N VAL A 135 2.13 -22.45 -6.99
CA VAL A 135 2.08 -21.18 -6.24
C VAL A 135 1.07 -21.33 -5.11
N VAL A 136 1.52 -21.07 -3.89
CA VAL A 136 0.66 -21.11 -2.69
C VAL A 136 0.52 -19.71 -2.14
N GLU A 137 -0.69 -19.21 -2.13
CA GLU A 137 -1.06 -17.88 -1.65
C GLU A 137 -1.78 -18.00 -0.32
N GLN A 138 -1.39 -17.19 0.68
CA GLN A 138 -1.94 -17.23 2.04
C GLN A 138 -2.52 -15.90 2.47
N GLY A 139 -3.65 -15.99 3.20
CA GLY A 139 -4.28 -14.87 3.91
C GLY A 139 -4.58 -13.67 3.03
N PHE A 140 -4.64 -12.50 3.64
CA PHE A 140 -4.91 -11.24 2.98
C PHE A 140 -3.77 -10.24 3.19
N VAL A 141 -3.56 -9.40 2.19
CA VAL A 141 -2.61 -8.30 2.25
C VAL A 141 -3.06 -7.24 3.26
N ALA A 142 -2.11 -6.53 3.85
CA ALA A 142 -2.40 -5.32 4.59
C ALA A 142 -3.24 -4.35 3.74
N HIS A 143 -4.31 -3.82 4.30
CA HIS A 143 -5.23 -2.95 3.61
C HIS A 143 -5.21 -1.53 4.18
N ARG A 144 -5.57 -0.56 3.34
CA ARG A 144 -5.62 0.85 3.76
C ARG A 144 -6.83 1.10 4.64
N VAL A 145 -6.58 1.73 5.79
CA VAL A 145 -7.60 2.26 6.70
C VAL A 145 -7.38 3.75 6.90
N GLN A 146 -8.41 4.46 7.32
CA GLN A 146 -8.29 5.88 7.60
C GLN A 146 -7.78 6.11 9.01
N GLN A 147 -6.79 6.97 9.15
CA GLN A 147 -6.48 7.68 10.38
C GLN A 147 -6.87 9.15 10.25
N SER A 148 -7.24 9.78 11.35
CA SER A 148 -7.52 11.21 11.36
C SER A 148 -7.16 11.84 12.69
N VAL A 149 -6.79 13.11 12.65
CA VAL A 149 -6.66 13.99 13.81
C VAL A 149 -7.61 15.16 13.63
N THR A 150 -8.25 15.57 14.71
CA THR A 150 -9.05 16.80 14.75
C THR A 150 -8.37 17.75 15.71
N LEU A 151 -8.00 18.90 15.22
CA LEU A 151 -7.39 19.98 15.99
C LEU A 151 -8.46 21.05 16.24
N LEU A 152 -8.51 21.55 17.46
CA LEU A 152 -9.25 22.76 17.80
C LEU A 152 -8.25 23.92 17.74
N LEU A 153 -8.44 24.81 16.79
CA LEU A 153 -7.60 25.98 16.55
C LEU A 153 -8.25 27.20 17.16
N GLU A 154 -7.49 27.92 17.95
CA GLU A 154 -7.89 29.25 18.38
C GLU A 154 -7.93 30.21 17.17
N PRO A 155 -8.72 31.29 17.21
CA PRO A 155 -8.85 32.23 16.10
C PRO A 155 -7.52 32.76 15.57
N GLU A 156 -6.57 33.07 16.45
CA GLU A 156 -5.23 33.53 16.09
C GLU A 156 -4.38 32.44 15.40
N GLU A 157 -4.50 31.18 15.83
CA GLU A 157 -3.85 30.04 15.16
C GLU A 157 -4.42 29.84 13.74
N ALA A 158 -5.74 29.92 13.61
CA ALA A 158 -6.41 29.84 12.32
C ALA A 158 -6.01 31.02 11.41
N LYS A 159 -5.83 32.23 11.94
CA LYS A 159 -5.37 33.40 11.22
C LYS A 159 -3.93 33.21 10.71
N ARG A 160 -3.02 32.65 11.49
CA ARG A 160 -1.65 32.34 11.07
C ARG A 160 -1.62 31.33 9.91
N LEU A 161 -2.46 30.30 9.95
CA LEU A 161 -2.56 29.29 8.89
C LEU A 161 -3.18 29.82 7.59
N THR A 162 -4.01 30.85 7.65
CA THR A 162 -4.81 31.33 6.51
C THR A 162 -4.54 32.77 6.10
N GLY A 163 -3.92 33.57 6.97
CA GLY A 163 -3.55 34.97 6.77
C GLY A 163 -2.07 35.17 6.42
N GLY A 164 -1.60 36.41 6.37
CA GLY A 164 -0.21 36.77 6.10
C GLY A 164 0.22 36.62 4.64
N GLU A 165 1.52 36.75 4.40
CA GLU A 165 2.12 36.52 3.09
C GLU A 165 2.12 35.02 2.71
N ALA A 166 2.33 34.73 1.43
CA ALA A 166 2.29 33.35 0.91
C ALA A 166 3.35 32.44 1.59
N ASP A 167 4.52 33.00 1.87
CA ASP A 167 5.65 32.28 2.49
C ASP A 167 5.34 31.93 3.96
N ASP A 168 4.70 32.83 4.71
CA ASP A 168 4.29 32.58 6.11
C ASP A 168 3.26 31.46 6.19
N ARG A 169 2.28 31.46 5.30
CA ARG A 169 1.27 30.40 5.21
C ARG A 169 1.88 29.06 4.84
N LEU A 170 2.83 29.05 3.90
CA LEU A 170 3.53 27.84 3.50
C LEU A 170 4.36 27.28 4.67
N GLY A 171 5.08 28.14 5.39
CA GLY A 171 5.84 27.76 6.58
C GLY A 171 4.97 27.16 7.68
N ALA A 172 3.83 27.80 7.99
CA ALA A 172 2.89 27.31 9.00
C ALA A 172 2.27 25.94 8.58
N ALA A 173 1.89 25.80 7.30
CA ALA A 173 1.37 24.54 6.77
C ALA A 173 2.42 23.43 6.76
N ALA A 174 3.68 23.74 6.45
CA ALA A 174 4.79 22.80 6.49
C ALA A 174 5.08 22.31 7.92
N LEU A 175 5.07 23.21 8.89
CA LEU A 175 5.21 22.85 10.30
C LEU A 175 4.08 21.93 10.79
N LEU A 176 2.85 22.25 10.44
CA LEU A 176 1.69 21.40 10.75
C LEU A 176 1.82 20.04 10.09
N ALA A 177 2.27 19.96 8.82
CA ALA A 177 2.50 18.70 8.13
C ALA A 177 3.57 17.85 8.82
N ALA A 178 4.68 18.46 9.28
CA ALA A 178 5.72 17.76 10.03
C ALA A 178 5.18 17.18 11.34
N GLN A 179 4.37 17.92 12.08
CA GLN A 179 3.75 17.45 13.34
C GLN A 179 2.74 16.32 13.09
N VAL A 180 1.95 16.40 12.01
CA VAL A 180 1.02 15.32 11.63
C VAL A 180 1.80 14.07 11.22
N LEU A 181 2.92 14.22 10.51
CA LEU A 181 3.80 13.10 10.16
C LEU A 181 4.41 12.42 11.38
N GLU A 182 4.86 13.19 12.36
CA GLU A 182 5.35 12.66 13.63
C GLU A 182 4.26 11.92 14.39
N ALA A 183 3.08 12.52 14.52
CA ALA A 183 1.92 11.88 15.12
C ALA A 183 1.51 10.60 14.39
N ALA A 184 1.56 10.58 13.05
CA ALA A 184 1.29 9.41 12.24
C ALA A 184 2.34 8.30 12.43
N ALA A 185 3.61 8.66 12.62
CA ALA A 185 4.67 7.70 12.91
C ALA A 185 4.49 7.04 14.29
N LEU A 186 4.10 7.82 15.29
CA LEU A 186 3.83 7.32 16.65
C LEU A 186 2.55 6.49 16.75
N ALA A 187 1.54 6.80 15.91
CA ALA A 187 0.27 6.09 15.88
C ALA A 187 0.31 4.77 15.10
N GLY A 188 1.36 4.50 14.33
CA GLY A 188 1.48 3.34 13.43
C GLY A 188 1.37 1.96 14.08
N GLU A 189 1.34 1.86 15.41
CA GLU A 189 1.19 0.60 16.16
C GLU A 189 -0.12 0.50 16.96
N ARG A 190 -0.99 1.50 16.93
CA ARG A 190 -2.22 1.49 17.75
C ARG A 190 -3.46 1.68 16.89
N ASP A 191 -4.32 0.66 16.88
CA ASP A 191 -5.70 0.78 16.43
C ASP A 191 -6.42 1.84 17.27
N GLY A 192 -6.79 2.97 16.66
CA GLY A 192 -7.55 3.99 17.38
C GLY A 192 -7.91 5.18 16.50
N ILE A 193 -9.20 5.43 16.38
CA ILE A 193 -9.70 6.74 15.97
C ILE A 193 -9.44 7.69 17.15
N TRP A 194 -8.52 8.62 16.97
CA TRP A 194 -8.23 9.62 18.00
C TRP A 194 -9.30 10.71 17.98
N TYR A 195 -10.22 10.64 18.92
CA TYR A 195 -11.13 11.72 19.20
C TYR A 195 -10.61 12.55 20.38
N GLY A 196 -10.37 13.82 20.13
CA GLY A 196 -10.25 14.84 21.14
C GLY A 196 -8.94 14.89 21.91
N ARG A 197 -8.64 16.06 22.45
CA ARG A 197 -7.45 16.49 23.20
C ARG A 197 -6.15 15.88 22.73
N ARG A 198 -5.25 16.76 22.31
CA ARG A 198 -3.85 16.50 21.92
C ARG A 198 -3.33 15.24 22.61
N PRO A 199 -2.82 14.22 21.91
CA PRO A 199 -2.04 13.19 22.57
C PRO A 199 -1.03 13.89 23.46
N SER A 200 -0.89 13.50 24.72
CA SER A 200 0.09 14.07 25.64
C SER A 200 1.47 13.91 25.01
N GLY A 201 2.01 14.98 24.40
CA GLY A 201 3.26 15.00 23.66
C GLY A 201 3.23 15.69 22.28
N VAL A 202 2.09 15.75 21.61
CA VAL A 202 1.96 16.54 20.37
C VAL A 202 1.45 17.93 20.75
N ARG A 203 2.37 18.79 21.13
CA ARG A 203 2.12 20.21 21.29
C ARG A 203 2.33 20.83 19.90
N VAL A 204 1.25 21.29 19.26
CA VAL A 204 1.36 22.18 18.10
C VAL A 204 1.89 23.51 18.65
N GLU A 205 3.18 23.61 18.86
CA GLU A 205 3.83 24.86 19.20
C GLU A 205 4.02 25.63 17.88
N PHE A 206 3.02 26.42 17.54
CA PHE A 206 3.35 27.63 16.80
C PHE A 206 4.20 28.46 17.79
N SER A 207 5.47 28.69 17.44
CA SER A 207 6.33 29.55 18.25
C SER A 207 5.64 30.92 18.37
N SER A 208 4.88 31.10 19.41
CA SER A 208 4.37 32.38 19.79
C SER A 208 5.47 33.03 20.63
N ASP A 209 6.10 34.05 20.10
CA ASP A 209 6.59 35.10 20.93
C ASP A 209 5.37 35.56 21.76
N ARG A 210 5.33 35.15 23.01
CA ARG A 210 4.22 35.40 23.96
C ARG A 210 4.11 36.84 24.38
N SER A 211 4.77 37.77 23.65
CA SER A 211 4.79 39.22 23.96
C SER A 211 3.50 39.93 23.59
N ASP A 212 2.60 39.33 22.78
CA ASP A 212 1.39 39.98 22.27
C ASP A 212 0.10 39.26 22.65
N ALA A 213 0.05 38.55 23.79
CA ALA A 213 -1.22 38.21 24.39
C ALA A 213 -1.82 39.53 24.91
N HIS A 214 -2.70 40.13 24.12
CA HIS A 214 -3.55 41.23 24.55
C HIS A 214 -4.30 40.75 25.79
N ASP A 215 -3.91 41.25 26.95
CA ASP A 215 -4.64 41.09 28.20
C ASP A 215 -5.87 42.01 28.14
N CYS A 216 -7.00 41.46 27.73
CA CYS A 216 -8.27 42.19 27.59
C CYS A 216 -8.76 42.83 28.92
N LYS A 217 -7.92 42.87 29.97
CA LYS A 217 -8.29 43.48 31.24
C LYS A 217 -8.32 44.98 31.26
N ASP A 218 -7.66 45.65 30.28
CA ASP A 218 -7.51 47.11 30.30
C ASP A 218 -8.17 47.82 29.10
N GLU A 219 -8.79 47.11 28.13
CA GLU A 219 -9.54 47.71 27.05
C GLU A 219 -11.04 47.59 27.22
N LYS A 220 -11.77 48.63 26.84
CA LYS A 220 -13.25 48.70 27.00
C LYS A 220 -13.91 47.45 26.40
N GLU A 221 -14.85 46.85 27.11
CA GLU A 221 -15.62 45.61 26.81
C GLU A 221 -16.17 45.49 25.37
N GLU A 222 -16.08 46.52 24.54
CA GLU A 222 -16.59 46.55 23.16
C GLU A 222 -15.64 45.93 22.13
N ASP A 223 -14.35 45.69 22.42
CA ASP A 223 -13.37 45.21 21.43
C ASP A 223 -12.94 43.75 21.61
N CYS A 224 -13.30 43.09 22.69
CA CYS A 224 -13.05 41.66 22.88
C CYS A 224 -14.18 40.81 22.27
N LYS A 225 -14.15 40.63 20.97
CA LYS A 225 -15.07 39.70 20.30
C LYS A 225 -14.60 38.28 20.54
N GLU A 226 -15.42 37.47 21.25
CA GLU A 226 -15.21 36.03 21.35
C GLU A 226 -15.44 35.39 19.97
N GLU A 227 -14.36 35.26 19.18
CA GLU A 227 -14.38 34.46 17.97
C GLU A 227 -14.45 32.98 18.33
N ASN A 228 -15.30 32.20 17.67
CA ASN A 228 -15.42 30.76 17.89
C ASN A 228 -14.15 30.03 17.40
N PRO A 229 -13.69 29.01 18.14
CA PRO A 229 -12.58 28.18 17.70
C PRO A 229 -12.95 27.38 16.43
N TYR A 230 -11.94 27.09 15.62
CA TYR A 230 -12.10 26.33 14.36
C TYR A 230 -11.70 24.88 14.53
N LEU A 231 -12.51 23.96 13.98
CA LEU A 231 -12.16 22.55 13.86
C LEU A 231 -11.37 22.33 12.57
N LEU A 232 -10.14 21.87 12.70
CA LEU A 232 -9.33 21.43 11.58
C LEU A 232 -9.18 19.91 11.66
N ARG A 233 -9.85 19.19 10.76
CA ARG A 233 -9.71 17.74 10.62
C ARG A 233 -8.77 17.42 9.48
N ILE A 234 -7.80 16.55 9.75
CA ILE A 234 -6.81 16.05 8.81
C ILE A 234 -6.95 14.53 8.80
N ALA A 235 -7.24 13.94 7.64
CA ALA A 235 -7.41 12.50 7.51
C ALA A 235 -6.44 11.96 6.45
N TRP A 236 -5.69 10.92 6.79
CA TRP A 236 -4.74 10.26 5.91
C TRP A 236 -4.91 8.74 5.94
N PRO A 237 -4.54 8.03 4.86
CA PRO A 237 -4.53 6.58 4.88
C PRO A 237 -3.36 6.05 5.71
N THR A 238 -3.57 4.92 6.35
CA THR A 238 -2.54 4.08 6.96
C THR A 238 -2.82 2.63 6.62
N PHE A 239 -1.94 1.69 7.00
CA PHE A 239 -2.16 0.27 6.77
C PHE A 239 -2.51 -0.45 8.07
N ARG A 240 -3.51 -1.31 7.97
CA ARG A 240 -3.82 -2.34 8.97
C ARG A 240 -3.28 -3.67 8.46
N LEU A 241 -2.47 -4.30 9.29
CA LEU A 241 -1.91 -5.62 9.06
C LEU A 241 -2.56 -6.59 10.05
N ASP A 242 -3.39 -7.48 9.55
CA ASP A 242 -3.85 -8.63 10.32
C ASP A 242 -2.73 -9.69 10.26
N ARG A 243 -1.96 -9.80 11.35
CA ARG A 243 -0.84 -10.74 11.42
C ARG A 243 -1.37 -12.15 11.65
N GLU A 244 -1.35 -12.94 10.61
CA GLU A 244 -1.50 -14.38 10.74
C GLU A 244 -0.13 -15.01 11.00
N PRO A 245 -0.03 -16.04 11.88
CA PRO A 245 1.22 -16.73 12.10
C PRO A 245 1.71 -17.38 10.81
N ALA A 246 3.03 -17.41 10.61
CA ALA A 246 3.62 -18.16 9.52
C ALA A 246 3.41 -19.65 9.79
N THR A 247 2.72 -20.31 8.89
CA THR A 247 2.40 -21.74 9.01
C THR A 247 3.31 -22.54 8.11
N ALA A 248 3.94 -23.59 8.64
CA ALA A 248 4.73 -24.50 7.82
C ALA A 248 3.81 -25.32 6.92
N MET A 249 4.13 -25.40 5.65
CA MET A 249 3.34 -26.11 4.66
C MET A 249 4.21 -27.03 3.82
N ARG A 250 3.60 -28.11 3.32
CA ARG A 250 4.24 -29.06 2.44
C ARG A 250 3.24 -29.54 1.39
N VAL A 251 3.68 -29.66 0.15
CA VAL A 251 2.91 -30.31 -0.90
C VAL A 251 3.35 -31.75 -0.97
N VAL A 252 2.40 -32.67 -1.03
CA VAL A 252 2.62 -34.12 -1.11
C VAL A 252 1.86 -34.66 -2.33
N ALA A 253 2.54 -35.50 -3.12
CA ALA A 253 1.94 -36.25 -4.22
C ALA A 253 1.64 -37.69 -3.79
N ASP A 254 0.65 -38.32 -4.41
CA ASP A 254 0.25 -39.72 -4.19
C ASP A 254 1.37 -40.74 -4.45
N CYS A 255 2.34 -40.39 -5.29
CA CYS A 255 3.55 -41.20 -5.53
C CYS A 255 4.61 -41.12 -4.44
N GLY A 256 4.36 -40.36 -3.37
CA GLY A 256 5.29 -40.18 -2.24
C GLY A 256 6.31 -39.05 -2.42
N ALA A 257 6.31 -38.35 -3.55
CA ALA A 257 7.13 -37.15 -3.71
C ALA A 257 6.54 -36.00 -2.89
N ASP A 258 7.39 -35.23 -2.23
CA ASP A 258 6.95 -34.08 -1.44
C ASP A 258 7.95 -32.93 -1.52
N ALA A 259 7.46 -31.72 -1.27
CA ALA A 259 8.29 -30.53 -1.16
C ALA A 259 7.70 -29.53 -0.16
N ARG A 260 8.58 -28.89 0.61
CA ARG A 260 8.19 -27.85 1.55
C ARG A 260 7.85 -26.55 0.81
N VAL A 261 6.77 -25.91 1.23
CA VAL A 261 6.41 -24.57 0.74
C VAL A 261 7.22 -23.54 1.53
N GLU A 262 8.13 -22.87 0.88
CA GLU A 262 8.80 -21.73 1.46
C GLU A 262 8.05 -20.45 1.14
N VAL A 263 7.82 -19.59 2.14
CA VAL A 263 7.27 -18.26 1.93
C VAL A 263 8.31 -17.44 1.18
N ALA A 264 8.07 -17.21 -0.10
CA ALA A 264 8.99 -16.50 -0.97
C ALA A 264 8.85 -14.97 -0.84
N ALA A 265 7.64 -14.48 -0.58
CA ALA A 265 7.36 -13.06 -0.43
C ALA A 265 6.25 -12.77 0.59
N ASP A 266 6.41 -11.67 1.34
CA ASP A 266 5.40 -11.05 2.19
C ASP A 266 4.89 -9.78 1.47
N LEU A 267 3.71 -9.88 0.86
CA LEU A 267 3.12 -8.79 0.09
C LEU A 267 2.66 -7.64 0.97
N SER A 268 2.27 -7.92 2.22
CA SER A 268 1.88 -6.88 3.16
C SER A 268 3.04 -5.92 3.42
N ARG A 269 4.26 -6.46 3.58
CA ARG A 269 5.47 -5.63 3.73
C ARG A 269 5.78 -4.83 2.47
N ALA A 270 5.58 -5.42 1.30
CA ALA A 270 5.85 -4.74 0.03
C ALA A 270 4.89 -3.57 -0.20
N VAL A 271 3.57 -3.74 0.02
CA VAL A 271 2.58 -2.66 -0.17
C VAL A 271 2.74 -1.55 0.87
N VAL A 272 3.10 -1.89 2.12
CA VAL A 272 3.39 -0.89 3.15
C VAL A 272 4.63 -0.07 2.77
N ARG A 273 5.67 -0.71 2.26
CA ARG A 273 6.87 0.00 1.79
C ARG A 273 6.56 0.96 0.62
N ASP A 274 5.78 0.51 -0.37
CA ASP A 274 5.35 1.37 -1.48
C ASP A 274 4.64 2.64 -0.98
N PHE A 275 3.77 2.48 0.02
CA PHE A 275 3.05 3.59 0.62
C PHE A 275 3.99 4.53 1.41
N GLU A 276 4.95 3.99 2.15
CA GLU A 276 5.86 4.82 2.96
C GLU A 276 6.70 5.77 2.13
N GLU A 277 7.02 5.41 0.88
CA GLU A 277 7.70 6.31 -0.06
C GLU A 277 6.84 7.53 -0.42
N GLU A 278 5.53 7.37 -0.48
CA GLU A 278 4.59 8.42 -0.85
C GLU A 278 3.95 9.12 0.37
N ARG A 279 4.12 8.56 1.58
CA ARG A 279 3.42 9.01 2.80
C ARG A 279 3.60 10.48 3.08
N ALA A 280 4.82 11.00 2.98
CA ALA A 280 5.10 12.40 3.23
C ALA A 280 4.34 13.32 2.26
N ALA A 281 4.32 12.98 0.97
CA ALA A 281 3.59 13.73 -0.05
C ALA A 281 2.07 13.65 0.14
N ILE A 282 1.56 12.50 0.57
CA ILE A 282 0.13 12.31 0.87
C ILE A 282 -0.28 13.19 2.06
N VAL A 283 0.48 13.17 3.16
CA VAL A 283 0.19 13.96 4.36
C VAL A 283 0.30 15.45 4.05
N ALA A 284 1.36 15.89 3.36
CA ALA A 284 1.52 17.30 2.98
C ALA A 284 0.32 17.79 2.14
N ARG A 285 -0.15 17.00 1.17
CA ARG A 285 -1.33 17.33 0.36
C ARG A 285 -2.60 17.38 1.20
N THR A 286 -2.76 16.47 2.14
CA THR A 286 -3.92 16.44 3.04
C THR A 286 -3.95 17.65 3.95
N VAL A 287 -2.80 18.05 4.52
CA VAL A 287 -2.68 19.27 5.33
C VAL A 287 -2.98 20.53 4.49
N ALA A 288 -2.39 20.64 3.30
CA ALA A 288 -2.66 21.75 2.39
C ALA A 288 -4.16 21.87 2.05
N ARG A 289 -4.84 20.74 1.86
CA ARG A 289 -6.30 20.70 1.66
C ARG A 289 -7.05 21.20 2.87
N ALA A 290 -6.72 20.71 4.06
CA ALA A 290 -7.38 21.11 5.29
C ALA A 290 -7.23 22.62 5.56
N VAL A 291 -6.02 23.16 5.37
CA VAL A 291 -5.75 24.61 5.46
C VAL A 291 -6.51 25.39 4.41
N SER A 292 -6.60 24.91 3.17
CA SER A 292 -7.37 25.56 2.10
C SER A 292 -8.87 25.64 2.43
N LYS A 293 -9.44 24.56 3.00
CA LYS A 293 -10.84 24.54 3.47
C LYS A 293 -11.05 25.53 4.62
N LEU A 294 -10.13 25.60 5.57
CA LEU A 294 -10.18 26.56 6.66
C LEU A 294 -10.14 28.00 6.12
N ALA A 295 -9.29 28.29 5.15
CA ALA A 295 -9.21 29.61 4.52
C ALA A 295 -10.51 29.99 3.81
N LEU A 296 -11.14 29.04 3.12
CA LEU A 296 -12.45 29.25 2.50
C LEU A 296 -13.54 29.54 3.55
N THR A 297 -13.57 28.77 4.64
CA THR A 297 -14.53 28.97 5.75
C THR A 297 -14.40 30.39 6.30
N ARG A 298 -13.18 30.83 6.64
CA ARG A 298 -12.93 32.18 7.17
C ARG A 298 -13.26 33.28 6.15
N GLY A 299 -12.97 33.03 4.87
CA GLY A 299 -13.32 33.96 3.81
C GLY A 299 -14.84 34.18 3.68
N LEU A 300 -15.62 33.09 3.78
CA LEU A 300 -17.09 33.15 3.77
C LEU A 300 -17.64 33.83 5.03
N GLU A 301 -17.13 33.48 6.21
CA GLU A 301 -17.50 34.09 7.47
C GLU A 301 -17.31 35.62 7.44
N LYS A 302 -16.12 36.07 7.03
CA LYS A 302 -15.82 37.50 6.89
C LYS A 302 -16.73 38.19 5.87
N SER A 303 -16.93 37.62 4.69
CA SER A 303 -17.73 38.21 3.62
C SER A 303 -19.22 38.37 3.99
N ILE A 304 -19.77 37.49 4.80
CA ILE A 304 -21.15 37.54 5.30
C ILE A 304 -21.22 38.40 6.55
N GLY A 305 -20.25 38.30 7.44
CA GLY A 305 -20.16 39.09 8.68
C GLY A 305 -20.06 40.59 8.44
N GLU A 306 -19.50 41.03 7.29
CA GLU A 306 -19.50 42.44 6.87
C GLU A 306 -20.92 42.98 6.64
N LYS A 307 -21.91 42.10 6.41
CA LYS A 307 -23.33 42.47 6.17
C LYS A 307 -24.18 42.18 7.41
N ASP A 308 -23.95 41.10 8.07
CA ASP A 308 -24.65 40.63 9.28
C ASP A 308 -23.69 39.70 10.07
N GLU A 309 -23.23 40.20 11.20
CA GLU A 309 -22.24 39.53 12.02
C GLU A 309 -22.72 38.17 12.55
N THR A 310 -23.97 38.10 13.02
CA THR A 310 -24.58 36.87 13.54
C THR A 310 -24.71 35.84 12.41
N ALA A 311 -25.13 36.22 11.23
CA ALA A 311 -25.21 35.36 10.07
C ALA A 311 -23.83 34.88 9.64
N GLY A 312 -22.80 35.74 9.68
CA GLY A 312 -21.41 35.36 9.41
C GLY A 312 -20.91 34.25 10.34
N GLN A 313 -21.08 34.41 11.65
CA GLN A 313 -20.68 33.42 12.64
C GLN A 313 -21.39 32.06 12.46
N VAL A 314 -22.70 32.07 12.24
CA VAL A 314 -23.48 30.85 12.02
C VAL A 314 -23.03 30.13 10.75
N VAL A 315 -22.84 30.85 9.64
CA VAL A 315 -22.37 30.26 8.38
C VAL A 315 -20.94 29.74 8.52
N GLY A 316 -20.05 30.48 9.18
CA GLY A 316 -18.70 30.05 9.50
C GLY A 316 -18.69 28.73 10.28
N LEU A 317 -19.46 28.65 11.34
CA LEU A 317 -19.59 27.43 12.17
C LEU A 317 -20.12 26.23 11.35
N LEU A 318 -21.22 26.41 10.63
CA LEU A 318 -21.82 25.34 9.82
C LEU A 318 -20.89 24.88 8.70
N THR A 319 -20.19 25.79 8.02
CA THR A 319 -19.21 25.47 6.99
C THR A 319 -18.00 24.73 7.57
N ASN A 320 -17.51 25.17 8.72
CA ASN A 320 -16.38 24.53 9.39
C ASN A 320 -16.71 23.10 9.84
N LEU A 321 -17.86 22.89 10.48
CA LEU A 321 -18.34 21.56 10.85
C LEU A 321 -18.57 20.67 9.62
N GLY A 322 -19.16 21.21 8.57
CA GLY A 322 -19.40 20.49 7.32
C GLY A 322 -18.12 20.07 6.62
N THR A 323 -17.13 20.97 6.51
CA THR A 323 -15.84 20.66 5.87
C THR A 323 -15.02 19.66 6.69
N ALA A 324 -15.05 19.75 8.03
CA ALA A 324 -14.39 18.77 8.90
C ALA A 324 -15.04 17.38 8.79
N ALA A 325 -16.37 17.30 8.71
CA ALA A 325 -17.10 16.03 8.55
C ALA A 325 -16.83 15.34 7.20
N LEU A 326 -16.62 16.13 6.14
CA LEU A 326 -16.36 15.64 4.79
C LEU A 326 -14.90 15.24 4.53
N GLU A 327 -13.99 15.49 5.49
CA GLU A 327 -12.58 15.10 5.32
C GLU A 327 -12.41 13.60 5.45
N GLN A 328 -12.03 12.97 4.35
CA GLN A 328 -11.86 11.52 4.26
C GLN A 328 -10.57 11.17 3.51
N ALA A 329 -9.85 10.17 4.04
CA ALA A 329 -8.68 9.60 3.39
C ALA A 329 -9.07 8.72 2.19
N ASP A 330 -8.17 8.60 1.21
CA ASP A 330 -8.31 7.62 0.15
C ASP A 330 -7.80 6.25 0.63
N THR A 331 -8.74 5.39 1.00
CA THR A 331 -8.47 4.04 1.50
C THR A 331 -8.59 2.96 0.43
N ARG A 332 -8.72 3.34 -0.85
CA ARG A 332 -8.76 2.37 -1.95
C ARG A 332 -7.43 1.61 -2.02
N SER A 333 -7.52 0.28 -2.12
CA SER A 333 -6.40 -0.65 -2.27
C SER A 333 -6.93 -1.98 -2.80
N TRP A 334 -6.08 -2.78 -3.40
CA TRP A 334 -6.46 -4.13 -3.85
C TRP A 334 -6.44 -5.12 -2.67
N GLN A 335 -7.54 -5.16 -1.92
CA GLN A 335 -7.69 -5.90 -0.66
C GLN A 335 -7.69 -7.43 -0.82
N LEU A 336 -7.97 -7.93 -2.03
CA LEU A 336 -8.03 -9.38 -2.29
C LEU A 336 -6.68 -10.02 -2.57
N LEU A 337 -5.59 -9.24 -2.58
CA LEU A 337 -4.25 -9.79 -2.71
C LEU A 337 -3.90 -10.70 -1.51
N PRO A 338 -3.06 -11.72 -1.69
CA PRO A 338 -2.55 -12.53 -0.59
C PRO A 338 -1.61 -11.71 0.30
N GLY A 339 -1.58 -12.05 1.57
CA GLY A 339 -0.58 -11.54 2.50
C GLY A 339 0.81 -12.10 2.22
N ARG A 340 0.86 -13.38 1.82
CA ARG A 340 2.11 -14.11 1.53
C ARG A 340 1.96 -14.97 0.29
N ILE A 341 3.09 -15.18 -0.40
CA ILE A 341 3.18 -16.10 -1.55
C ILE A 341 4.38 -17.03 -1.33
N GLY A 342 4.17 -18.30 -1.62
CA GLY A 342 5.21 -19.32 -1.70
C GLY A 342 5.23 -19.97 -3.08
N LEU A 343 6.40 -20.48 -3.48
CA LEU A 343 6.61 -21.21 -4.73
C LEU A 343 7.20 -22.58 -4.39
N VAL A 344 6.64 -23.63 -4.99
CA VAL A 344 7.13 -25.01 -4.89
C VAL A 344 7.29 -25.59 -6.28
N ARG A 345 8.39 -26.28 -6.49
CA ARG A 345 8.65 -27.04 -7.72
C ARG A 345 8.76 -28.52 -7.34
N LEU A 346 7.93 -29.36 -7.94
CA LEU A 346 7.86 -30.78 -7.65
C LEU A 346 8.02 -31.57 -8.95
N ARG A 347 9.06 -32.39 -9.05
CA ARG A 347 9.26 -33.29 -10.19
C ARG A 347 8.53 -34.57 -9.96
N LEU A 348 7.80 -35.02 -10.99
CA LEU A 348 6.97 -36.19 -10.93
C LEU A 348 7.14 -37.01 -12.23
N PRO A 349 6.96 -38.34 -12.14
CA PRO A 349 6.86 -39.16 -13.35
C PRO A 349 5.63 -38.76 -14.16
N PRO A 350 5.61 -39.02 -15.48
CA PRO A 350 4.43 -38.79 -16.30
C PRO A 350 3.24 -39.58 -15.82
N GLY A 351 2.06 -38.96 -15.79
CA GLY A 351 0.82 -39.52 -15.33
C GLY A 351 -0.07 -38.51 -14.64
N THR A 352 -1.20 -38.98 -14.13
CA THR A 352 -2.12 -38.19 -13.33
C THR A 352 -1.81 -38.39 -11.86
N HIS A 353 -1.49 -37.34 -11.14
CA HIS A 353 -1.13 -37.35 -9.72
C HIS A 353 -2.09 -36.56 -8.87
N ALA A 354 -2.51 -37.15 -7.74
CA ALA A 354 -3.26 -36.43 -6.72
C ALA A 354 -2.30 -35.62 -5.82
N LEU A 355 -2.52 -34.33 -5.74
CA LEU A 355 -1.71 -33.42 -4.92
C LEU A 355 -2.48 -32.97 -3.67
N THR A 356 -1.78 -32.90 -2.56
CA THR A 356 -2.31 -32.51 -1.27
C THR A 356 -1.40 -31.47 -0.63
N LEU A 357 -1.97 -30.42 -0.07
CA LEU A 357 -1.28 -29.45 0.75
C LEU A 357 -1.50 -29.77 2.22
N GLU A 358 -0.45 -30.04 2.92
CA GLU A 358 -0.41 -30.21 4.38
C GLU A 358 0.02 -28.93 5.05
N ILE A 359 -0.76 -28.50 6.04
CA ILE A 359 -0.56 -27.25 6.78
C ILE A 359 -0.42 -27.62 8.25
N ALA A 360 0.75 -27.33 8.85
CA ALA A 360 0.97 -27.56 10.26
C ALA A 360 0.14 -26.60 11.11
N SER A 361 -0.56 -27.10 12.15
CA SER A 361 -1.22 -26.21 13.11
C SER A 361 -0.18 -25.42 13.89
N GLY A 362 -0.39 -24.11 13.99
CA GLY A 362 0.47 -23.21 14.78
C GLY A 362 0.33 -23.39 16.30
N ALA A 363 -0.63 -24.19 16.74
CA ALA A 363 -0.96 -24.38 18.15
C ALA A 363 -0.02 -25.34 18.92
N GLY A 364 0.99 -25.92 18.27
CA GLY A 364 1.95 -26.82 18.92
C GLY A 364 1.39 -28.20 19.28
N ASP A 365 0.16 -28.52 18.86
CA ASP A 365 -0.54 -29.80 19.08
C ASP A 365 -0.17 -30.89 18.07
N GLY A 366 0.70 -30.57 17.10
CA GLY A 366 1.10 -31.49 16.04
C GLY A 366 -0.02 -31.78 15.02
N ALA A 367 -1.17 -31.13 15.12
CA ALA A 367 -2.27 -31.29 14.17
C ALA A 367 -1.86 -30.78 12.78
N VAL A 368 -2.19 -31.55 11.75
CA VAL A 368 -1.96 -31.20 10.35
C VAL A 368 -3.32 -31.07 9.66
N ARG A 369 -3.57 -29.90 9.12
CA ARG A 369 -4.73 -29.68 8.25
C ARG A 369 -4.34 -30.05 6.81
N THR A 370 -5.18 -30.79 6.14
CA THR A 370 -4.95 -31.27 4.77
C THR A 370 -5.93 -30.63 3.81
N ILE A 371 -5.45 -30.12 2.69
CA ILE A 371 -6.25 -29.56 1.60
C ILE A 371 -5.90 -30.27 0.31
N GLY A 372 -6.88 -30.93 -0.33
CA GLY A 372 -6.69 -31.51 -1.66
C GLY A 372 -6.53 -30.41 -2.70
N LEU A 373 -5.43 -30.45 -3.46
CA LEU A 373 -5.18 -29.55 -4.58
C LEU A 373 -5.77 -30.07 -5.91
N GLY A 374 -6.30 -31.30 -5.90
CA GLY A 374 -6.89 -31.97 -7.06
C GLY A 374 -5.90 -32.89 -7.77
N HIS A 375 -6.30 -33.33 -8.96
CA HIS A 375 -5.47 -34.15 -9.83
C HIS A 375 -4.78 -33.26 -10.87
N VAL A 376 -3.53 -33.55 -11.14
CA VAL A 376 -2.71 -32.84 -12.13
C VAL A 376 -2.14 -33.86 -13.13
N ASP A 377 -2.25 -33.56 -14.41
CA ASP A 377 -1.65 -34.37 -15.47
C ASP A 377 -0.23 -33.86 -15.73
N VAL A 378 0.74 -34.75 -15.55
CA VAL A 378 2.15 -34.48 -15.74
C VAL A 378 2.62 -35.17 -17.01
N ALA A 379 3.22 -34.41 -17.93
CA ALA A 379 3.80 -34.92 -19.16
C ALA A 379 5.33 -34.79 -19.11
N ALA A 380 6.03 -35.79 -19.64
CA ALA A 380 7.49 -35.78 -19.71
C ALA A 380 8.01 -34.51 -20.44
N GLY A 381 9.00 -33.88 -19.88
CA GLY A 381 9.65 -32.67 -20.44
C GLY A 381 8.75 -31.41 -20.39
N ARG A 382 7.64 -31.44 -19.65
CA ARG A 382 6.74 -30.28 -19.55
C ARG A 382 6.59 -29.76 -18.14
N HIS A 383 6.36 -28.46 -18.04
CA HIS A 383 5.98 -27.77 -16.80
C HIS A 383 4.46 -27.60 -16.73
N THR A 384 3.88 -28.01 -15.61
CA THR A 384 2.46 -27.82 -15.31
C THR A 384 2.34 -26.82 -14.16
N PHE A 385 1.48 -25.81 -14.28
CA PHE A 385 1.31 -24.78 -13.26
C PHE A 385 0.02 -24.96 -12.48
N LEU A 386 0.12 -24.84 -11.17
CA LEU A 386 -1.00 -24.88 -10.24
C LEU A 386 -0.93 -23.68 -9.28
N SER A 387 -2.07 -23.09 -8.97
CA SER A 387 -2.17 -22.06 -7.92
C SER A 387 -3.18 -22.49 -6.86
N ALA A 388 -2.79 -22.39 -5.60
CA ALA A 388 -3.65 -22.67 -4.46
C ALA A 388 -3.78 -21.42 -3.60
N ARG A 389 -5.02 -21.06 -3.20
CA ARG A 389 -5.31 -19.97 -2.28
C ARG A 389 -5.83 -20.51 -0.96
N ILE A 390 -5.20 -20.10 0.13
CA ILE A 390 -5.56 -20.48 1.48
C ILE A 390 -6.13 -19.27 2.19
N TRP A 391 -7.39 -19.38 2.57
CA TRP A 391 -8.09 -18.39 3.36
C TRP A 391 -7.99 -18.83 4.83
N GLN A 392 -7.28 -18.10 5.64
CA GLN A 392 -7.20 -18.32 7.09
C GLN A 392 -7.47 -17.00 7.80
#